data_ddf67dc546c24cc1fa8a07b993df6693
#
_entry.id   ddf67dc546c24cc1fa8a07b993df6693
#
_cell.length_a   1.000
_cell.length_b   1.000
_cell.length_c   1.000
_cell.angle_alpha   90.00
_cell.angle_beta   90.00
_cell.angle_gamma   90.00
#
_symmetry.space_group_name_H-M   'P 1'
#
loop_
_entity.id
_entity.type
_entity.pdbx_description
1 polymer ?
#
loop_
_entity_poly.entity_id
_entity_poly.type
_entity_poly.pdbx_seq_one_letter_code
_entity_poly.pdbx_strand_id
1 'polypeptide(L)'
;MKRAQSQIAVAIVCCLLGFLLAYQFKVLAKENAEETNYISNDVLAEIESLKKEKEELVQTNASLSEELKKMEESVANDGKAGEQLKNQLDTTRIQLGLVDVCGPGIEISITTKNSLFDPNSSSTNLWETELAFLVNTLWFAGAEAISINDIRITPQTGIKNSGEYVAIGTVGRIDPSKDISIKAIGSPAVLKESITFGTTSKYQLLKLYNVDVKEVKDEDGLVLEKSTQSLKSDYVKKLE
;
A
#
# COMPACT_ATOMS: atom_id res chain seq x y z
N MET A 1 47.02 57.71 25.81
CA MET A 1 47.63 56.37 25.56
C MET A 1 46.91 55.21 26.24
N LYS A 2 46.44 55.31 27.50
CA LYS A 2 45.74 54.18 28.20
C LYS A 2 44.44 53.70 27.52
N ARG A 3 43.64 54.59 26.90
CA ARG A 3 42.37 54.20 26.25
C ARG A 3 42.59 53.39 24.95
N ALA A 4 43.64 53.71 24.18
CA ALA A 4 43.96 52.97 22.96
C ALA A 4 44.48 51.54 23.24
N GLN A 5 45.24 51.36 24.33
CA GLN A 5 45.71 50.04 24.76
C GLN A 5 44.55 49.13 25.24
N SER A 6 43.52 49.67 25.91
CA SER A 6 42.32 48.93 26.30
C SER A 6 41.47 48.50 25.11
N GLN A 7 41.37 49.34 24.06
CA GLN A 7 40.64 49.01 22.82
C GLN A 7 41.33 47.90 22.05
N ILE A 8 42.65 47.92 21.97
CA ILE A 8 43.45 46.86 21.28
C ILE A 8 43.32 45.54 22.04
N ALA A 9 43.35 45.55 23.37
CA ALA A 9 43.15 44.32 24.16
C ALA A 9 41.77 43.69 23.94
N VAL A 10 40.71 44.51 23.91
CA VAL A 10 39.34 44.01 23.61
C VAL A 10 39.24 43.46 22.17
N ALA A 11 39.86 44.11 21.18
CA ALA A 11 39.85 43.61 19.80
C ALA A 11 40.54 42.23 19.67
N ILE A 12 41.65 42.03 20.37
CA ILE A 12 42.38 40.76 20.38
C ILE A 12 41.47 39.63 21.01
N VAL A 13 40.83 39.94 22.13
CA VAL A 13 39.93 38.97 22.79
C VAL A 13 38.76 38.62 21.87
N CYS A 14 38.14 39.59 21.22
CA CYS A 14 37.05 39.33 20.25
C CYS A 14 37.52 38.52 19.04
N CYS A 15 38.71 38.74 18.51
CA CYS A 15 39.30 37.93 17.44
C CYS A 15 39.53 36.49 17.88
N LEU A 16 40.07 36.26 19.08
CA LEU A 16 40.29 34.91 19.61
C LEU A 16 38.96 34.17 19.85
N LEU A 17 37.95 34.85 20.40
CA LEU A 17 36.62 34.27 20.58
C LEU A 17 35.96 33.94 19.25
N GLY A 18 36.04 34.83 18.27
CA GLY A 18 35.52 34.58 16.89
C GLY A 18 36.20 33.40 16.23
N PHE A 19 37.51 33.27 16.39
CA PHE A 19 38.26 32.15 15.87
C PHE A 19 37.89 30.82 16.51
N LEU A 20 37.72 30.80 17.86
CA LEU A 20 37.29 29.62 18.59
C LEU A 20 35.87 29.18 18.19
N LEU A 21 34.96 30.13 18.08
CA LEU A 21 33.60 29.83 17.59
C LEU A 21 33.62 29.23 16.19
N ALA A 22 34.36 29.84 15.26
CA ALA A 22 34.48 29.34 13.89
C ALA A 22 35.11 27.92 13.84
N TYR A 23 36.08 27.66 14.71
CA TYR A 23 36.70 26.33 14.82
C TYR A 23 35.73 25.31 15.38
N GLN A 24 34.96 25.66 16.43
CA GLN A 24 33.94 24.76 16.97
C GLN A 24 32.84 24.43 15.98
N PHE A 25 32.34 25.43 15.21
CA PHE A 25 31.38 25.16 14.14
C PHE A 25 31.95 24.25 13.04
N LYS A 26 33.21 24.41 12.69
CA LYS A 26 33.88 23.54 11.70
C LYS A 26 34.01 22.11 12.18
N VAL A 27 34.35 21.89 13.44
CA VAL A 27 34.46 20.54 14.06
C VAL A 27 33.08 19.90 14.14
N LEU A 28 32.06 20.62 14.64
CA LEU A 28 30.70 20.13 14.76
C LEU A 28 30.08 19.79 13.38
N ALA A 29 30.32 20.60 12.36
CA ALA A 29 29.86 20.34 10.99
C ALA A 29 30.52 19.08 10.40
N LYS A 30 31.78 18.82 10.73
CA LYS A 30 32.49 17.62 10.28
C LYS A 30 31.99 16.38 11.00
N GLU A 31 31.80 16.45 12.32
CA GLU A 31 31.30 15.35 13.13
C GLU A 31 29.87 14.95 12.72
N ASN A 32 28.97 15.91 12.53
CA ASN A 32 27.62 15.66 12.02
C ASN A 32 27.60 15.06 10.59
N ALA A 33 28.51 15.45 9.73
CA ALA A 33 28.61 14.92 8.36
C ALA A 33 29.12 13.46 8.35
N GLU A 34 30.06 13.12 9.24
CA GLU A 34 30.55 11.76 9.37
C GLU A 34 29.49 10.85 9.99
N GLU A 35 28.84 11.27 11.08
CA GLU A 35 27.77 10.51 11.75
C GLU A 35 26.58 10.27 10.83
N THR A 36 26.15 11.27 10.06
CA THR A 36 25.06 11.13 9.07
C THR A 36 25.43 10.14 7.96
N ASN A 37 26.68 10.11 7.50
CA ASN A 37 27.14 9.16 6.51
C ASN A 37 27.22 7.73 7.03
N TYR A 38 27.64 7.52 8.26
CA TYR A 38 27.67 6.17 8.89
C TYR A 38 26.27 5.62 9.06
N ILE A 39 25.34 6.40 9.61
CA ILE A 39 23.94 6.01 9.81
C ILE A 39 23.29 5.71 8.45
N SER A 40 23.55 6.55 7.43
CA SER A 40 23.00 6.34 6.09
C SER A 40 23.52 5.05 5.43
N ASN A 41 24.78 4.74 5.57
CA ASN A 41 25.37 3.52 5.01
C ASN A 41 24.89 2.26 5.73
N ASP A 42 24.74 2.29 7.04
CA ASP A 42 24.21 1.16 7.82
C ASP A 42 22.75 0.89 7.48
N VAL A 43 21.92 1.94 7.40
CA VAL A 43 20.52 1.82 6.98
C VAL A 43 20.39 1.31 5.55
N LEU A 44 21.25 1.75 4.64
CA LEU A 44 21.27 1.24 3.26
C LEU A 44 21.62 -0.23 3.19
N ALA A 45 22.63 -0.67 3.96
CA ALA A 45 23.04 -2.07 4.05
C ALA A 45 21.91 -2.94 4.65
N GLU A 46 21.20 -2.44 5.67
CA GLU A 46 20.06 -3.13 6.25
C GLU A 46 18.89 -3.23 5.25
N ILE A 47 18.60 -2.16 4.52
CA ILE A 47 17.56 -2.19 3.46
C ILE A 47 17.92 -3.21 2.38
N GLU A 48 19.17 -3.30 1.97
CA GLU A 48 19.62 -4.25 0.95
C GLU A 48 19.53 -5.70 1.48
N SER A 49 19.91 -5.93 2.73
CA SER A 49 19.75 -7.22 3.41
C SER A 49 18.28 -7.65 3.50
N LEU A 50 17.40 -6.75 3.93
CA LEU A 50 15.97 -7.02 4.02
C LEU A 50 15.32 -7.26 2.66
N LYS A 51 15.77 -6.56 1.61
CA LYS A 51 15.33 -6.83 0.24
C LYS A 51 15.71 -8.21 -0.22
N LYS A 52 16.95 -8.63 0.06
CA LYS A 52 17.44 -9.96 -0.30
C LYS A 52 16.68 -11.05 0.46
N GLU A 53 16.48 -10.88 1.76
CA GLU A 53 15.68 -11.82 2.57
C GLU A 53 14.24 -11.91 2.06
N LYS A 54 13.63 -10.79 1.71
CA LYS A 54 12.30 -10.76 1.09
C LYS A 54 12.27 -11.56 -0.22
N GLU A 55 13.28 -11.40 -1.07
CA GLU A 55 13.37 -12.10 -2.35
C GLU A 55 13.55 -13.61 -2.15
N GLU A 56 14.39 -14.03 -1.22
CA GLU A 56 14.58 -15.44 -0.84
C GLU A 56 13.29 -16.05 -0.28
N LEU A 57 12.55 -15.31 0.57
CA LEU A 57 11.26 -15.74 1.10
C LEU A 57 10.20 -15.86 0.00
N VAL A 58 10.16 -14.94 -0.96
CA VAL A 58 9.25 -15.00 -2.11
C VAL A 58 9.55 -16.22 -2.98
N GLN A 59 10.82 -16.50 -3.26
CA GLN A 59 11.24 -17.69 -4.01
C GLN A 59 10.88 -18.98 -3.28
N THR A 60 11.13 -19.03 -1.97
CA THR A 60 10.80 -20.20 -1.14
C THR A 60 9.28 -20.44 -1.11
N ASN A 61 8.48 -19.38 -0.97
CA ASN A 61 7.02 -19.47 -1.05
C ASN A 61 6.54 -19.96 -2.41
N ALA A 62 7.16 -19.51 -3.50
CA ALA A 62 6.81 -19.95 -4.85
C ALA A 62 7.11 -21.45 -5.03
N SER A 63 8.28 -21.90 -4.55
CA SER A 63 8.66 -23.32 -4.65
C SER A 63 7.77 -24.24 -3.80
N LEU A 64 7.43 -23.83 -2.57
CA LEU A 64 6.51 -24.55 -1.71
C LEU A 64 5.08 -24.60 -2.30
N SER A 65 4.64 -23.52 -2.92
CA SER A 65 3.33 -23.48 -3.59
C SER A 65 3.28 -24.43 -4.78
N GLU A 66 4.38 -24.56 -5.54
CA GLU A 66 4.46 -25.50 -6.64
C GLU A 66 4.50 -26.96 -6.15
N GLU A 67 5.23 -27.23 -5.06
CA GLU A 67 5.26 -28.55 -4.44
C GLU A 67 3.86 -28.96 -3.93
N LEU A 68 3.15 -28.07 -3.23
CA LEU A 68 1.76 -28.30 -2.83
C LEU A 68 0.86 -28.60 -4.03
N LYS A 69 0.98 -27.83 -5.11
CA LYS A 69 0.21 -28.06 -6.34
C LYS A 69 0.45 -29.46 -6.92
N LYS A 70 1.71 -29.90 -6.97
CA LYS A 70 2.06 -31.26 -7.44
C LYS A 70 1.49 -32.35 -6.52
N MET A 71 1.51 -32.15 -5.20
CA MET A 71 0.89 -33.09 -4.26
C MET A 71 -0.62 -33.17 -4.45
N GLU A 72 -1.27 -32.01 -4.62
CA GLU A 72 -2.73 -31.93 -4.88
C GLU A 72 -3.12 -32.58 -6.19
N GLU A 73 -2.35 -32.40 -7.26
CA GLU A 73 -2.54 -33.05 -8.55
C GLU A 73 -2.38 -34.58 -8.43
N SER A 74 -1.44 -35.05 -7.60
CA SER A 74 -1.26 -36.47 -7.32
C SER A 74 -2.50 -37.06 -6.61
N VAL A 75 -3.03 -36.35 -5.61
CA VAL A 75 -4.24 -36.77 -4.87
C VAL A 75 -5.47 -36.71 -5.77
N ALA A 76 -5.58 -35.73 -6.66
CA ALA A 76 -6.70 -35.60 -7.58
C ALA A 76 -6.77 -36.78 -8.57
N ASN A 77 -5.64 -37.37 -8.93
CA ASN A 77 -5.56 -38.52 -9.81
C ASN A 77 -5.98 -39.85 -9.16
N ASP A 78 -6.14 -39.88 -7.82
CA ASP A 78 -6.56 -41.06 -7.06
C ASP A 78 -8.09 -41.32 -7.07
N GLY A 79 -8.81 -40.70 -8.00
CA GLY A 79 -10.23 -40.97 -8.24
C GLY A 79 -11.16 -39.79 -7.97
N LYS A 80 -12.47 -40.00 -8.14
CA LYS A 80 -13.50 -38.95 -8.04
C LYS A 80 -13.49 -38.16 -6.72
N ALA A 81 -13.12 -38.79 -5.63
CA ALA A 81 -13.05 -38.12 -4.32
C ALA A 81 -11.90 -37.10 -4.24
N GLY A 82 -10.76 -37.42 -4.86
CA GLY A 82 -9.61 -36.51 -4.95
C GLY A 82 -9.91 -35.30 -5.83
N GLU A 83 -10.58 -35.52 -6.94
CA GLU A 83 -11.01 -34.42 -7.84
C GLU A 83 -12.01 -33.48 -7.15
N GLN A 84 -12.97 -34.01 -6.42
CA GLN A 84 -13.92 -33.18 -5.65
C GLN A 84 -13.23 -32.37 -4.55
N LEU A 85 -12.26 -32.96 -3.85
CA LEU A 85 -11.50 -32.28 -2.81
C LEU A 85 -10.66 -31.14 -3.43
N LYS A 86 -10.01 -31.37 -4.56
CA LYS A 86 -9.25 -30.34 -5.29
C LYS A 86 -10.14 -29.16 -5.68
N ASN A 87 -11.31 -29.44 -6.28
CA ASN A 87 -12.25 -28.40 -6.67
C ASN A 87 -12.75 -27.55 -5.49
N GLN A 88 -13.00 -28.19 -4.33
CA GLN A 88 -13.35 -27.47 -3.10
C GLN A 88 -12.21 -26.60 -2.59
N LEU A 89 -10.99 -27.09 -2.64
CA LEU A 89 -9.79 -26.36 -2.24
C LEU A 89 -9.54 -25.14 -3.11
N ASP A 90 -9.64 -25.31 -4.44
CA ASP A 90 -9.49 -24.24 -5.41
C ASP A 90 -10.55 -23.16 -5.21
N THR A 91 -11.81 -23.54 -5.03
CA THR A 91 -12.90 -22.60 -4.73
C THR A 91 -12.63 -21.82 -3.44
N THR A 92 -12.18 -22.51 -2.39
CA THR A 92 -11.85 -21.88 -1.10
C THR A 92 -10.69 -20.90 -1.24
N ARG A 93 -9.66 -21.24 -2.00
CA ARG A 93 -8.52 -20.37 -2.27
C ARG A 93 -8.91 -19.11 -3.03
N ILE A 94 -9.80 -19.24 -4.03
CA ILE A 94 -10.35 -18.09 -4.76
C ILE A 94 -11.08 -17.15 -3.78
N GLN A 95 -11.97 -17.69 -2.94
CA GLN A 95 -12.74 -16.91 -1.98
C GLN A 95 -11.87 -16.22 -0.92
N LEU A 96 -10.78 -16.85 -0.51
CA LEU A 96 -9.82 -16.28 0.41
C LEU A 96 -8.82 -15.31 -0.25
N GLY A 97 -8.83 -15.21 -1.59
CA GLY A 97 -7.91 -14.36 -2.34
C GLY A 97 -6.47 -14.86 -2.35
N LEU A 98 -6.26 -16.17 -2.21
CA LEU A 98 -4.93 -16.80 -2.16
C LEU A 98 -4.38 -17.19 -3.54
N VAL A 99 -5.15 -16.98 -4.60
CA VAL A 99 -4.78 -17.24 -5.99
C VAL A 99 -5.09 -16.02 -6.84
N ASP A 100 -4.37 -15.90 -7.95
CA ASP A 100 -4.66 -14.91 -8.97
C ASP A 100 -6.00 -15.26 -9.63
N VAL A 101 -6.78 -14.25 -9.93
CA VAL A 101 -8.10 -14.41 -10.56
C VAL A 101 -8.24 -13.48 -11.75
N CYS A 102 -9.02 -13.89 -12.72
CA CYS A 102 -9.39 -13.05 -13.86
C CYS A 102 -10.89 -13.17 -14.14
N GLY A 103 -11.47 -12.10 -14.65
CA GLY A 103 -12.89 -12.09 -15.01
C GLY A 103 -13.37 -10.72 -15.45
N PRO A 104 -14.64 -10.63 -15.87
CA PRO A 104 -15.27 -9.34 -16.19
C PRO A 104 -15.44 -8.49 -14.95
N GLY A 105 -15.49 -7.17 -15.13
CA GLY A 105 -15.65 -6.29 -13.99
C GLY A 105 -15.53 -4.81 -14.35
N ILE A 106 -15.12 -4.02 -13.39
CA ILE A 106 -14.87 -2.58 -13.57
C ILE A 106 -13.51 -2.18 -13.04
N GLU A 107 -12.93 -1.19 -13.70
CA GLU A 107 -11.78 -0.44 -13.21
C GLU A 107 -12.21 0.99 -12.90
N ILE A 108 -11.98 1.42 -11.67
CA ILE A 108 -12.30 2.74 -11.15
C ILE A 108 -11.00 3.50 -10.97
N SER A 109 -10.81 4.56 -11.73
CA SER A 109 -9.69 5.48 -11.57
C SER A 109 -10.14 6.73 -10.83
N ILE A 110 -9.50 7.02 -9.71
CA ILE A 110 -9.82 8.16 -8.84
C ILE A 110 -8.62 9.10 -8.84
N THR A 111 -8.81 10.31 -9.35
CA THR A 111 -7.79 11.35 -9.39
C THR A 111 -8.23 12.58 -8.61
N THR A 112 -7.30 13.23 -7.92
CA THR A 112 -7.59 14.45 -7.17
C THR A 112 -7.89 15.60 -8.10
N LYS A 113 -8.94 16.39 -7.81
CA LYS A 113 -9.21 17.63 -8.52
C LYS A 113 -8.28 18.73 -8.02
N ASN A 114 -7.18 18.95 -8.71
CA ASN A 114 -6.33 20.11 -8.45
C ASN A 114 -6.97 21.35 -9.09
N SER A 115 -7.70 22.14 -8.32
CA SER A 115 -8.14 23.47 -8.76
C SER A 115 -7.01 24.46 -8.49
N LEU A 116 -6.25 24.81 -9.51
CA LEU A 116 -5.19 25.85 -9.45
C LEU A 116 -5.72 27.24 -9.08
N PHE A 117 -7.05 27.43 -9.04
CA PHE A 117 -7.71 28.73 -8.86
C PHE A 117 -8.58 28.81 -7.60
N ASP A 118 -8.65 27.76 -6.78
CA ASP A 118 -9.40 27.78 -5.53
C ASP A 118 -8.43 27.82 -4.34
N PRO A 119 -8.26 29.01 -3.69
CA PRO A 119 -7.39 29.14 -2.52
C PRO A 119 -7.88 28.35 -1.31
N ASN A 120 -9.11 27.82 -1.32
CA ASN A 120 -9.66 26.93 -0.30
C ASN A 120 -9.61 25.44 -0.69
N SER A 121 -9.09 25.08 -1.86
CA SER A 121 -8.82 23.70 -2.19
C SER A 121 -7.63 23.18 -1.37
N SER A 122 -7.86 22.92 -0.09
CA SER A 122 -7.05 21.94 0.62
C SER A 122 -7.08 20.69 -0.24
N SER A 123 -5.92 20.19 -0.65
CA SER A 123 -5.77 18.92 -1.38
C SER A 123 -6.60 17.86 -0.65
N THR A 124 -7.76 17.54 -1.22
CA THR A 124 -8.64 16.56 -0.59
C THR A 124 -8.07 15.21 -0.91
N ASN A 125 -7.39 14.63 0.05
CA ASN A 125 -6.81 13.29 -0.06
C ASN A 125 -7.88 12.24 0.16
N LEU A 126 -7.80 11.13 -0.58
CA LEU A 126 -8.70 10.00 -0.43
C LEU A 126 -8.25 9.15 0.78
N TRP A 127 -8.99 9.26 1.88
CA TRP A 127 -8.65 8.59 3.13
C TRP A 127 -9.34 7.22 3.31
N GLU A 128 -9.07 6.58 4.43
CA GLU A 128 -9.59 5.25 4.75
C GLU A 128 -11.11 5.15 4.66
N THR A 129 -11.83 6.20 5.08
CA THR A 129 -13.29 6.21 5.14
C THR A 129 -13.91 6.07 3.75
N GLU A 130 -13.39 6.83 2.78
CA GLU A 130 -13.86 6.81 1.40
C GLU A 130 -13.51 5.48 0.71
N LEU A 131 -12.29 4.98 0.94
CA LEU A 131 -11.84 3.70 0.39
C LEU A 131 -12.65 2.53 0.97
N ALA A 132 -12.85 2.50 2.28
CA ALA A 132 -13.64 1.47 2.94
C ALA A 132 -15.10 1.51 2.46
N PHE A 133 -15.66 2.71 2.26
CA PHE A 133 -16.99 2.86 1.70
C PHE A 133 -17.10 2.31 0.28
N LEU A 134 -16.14 2.61 -0.59
CA LEU A 134 -16.11 2.09 -1.97
C LEU A 134 -16.00 0.57 -1.99
N VAL A 135 -15.10 0.01 -1.20
CA VAL A 135 -14.94 -1.45 -1.07
C VAL A 135 -16.23 -2.11 -0.58
N ASN A 136 -16.84 -1.56 0.46
CA ASN A 136 -18.11 -2.08 0.98
C ASN A 136 -19.25 -1.98 -0.03
N THR A 137 -19.30 -0.89 -0.81
CA THR A 137 -20.29 -0.71 -1.87
C THR A 137 -20.11 -1.76 -2.98
N LEU A 138 -18.87 -2.05 -3.37
CA LEU A 138 -18.56 -3.08 -4.36
C LEU A 138 -18.90 -4.48 -3.86
N TRP A 139 -18.57 -4.81 -2.60
CA TRP A 139 -18.98 -6.08 -1.98
C TRP A 139 -20.50 -6.22 -1.92
N PHE A 140 -21.20 -5.16 -1.52
CA PHE A 140 -22.67 -5.16 -1.49
C PHE A 140 -23.28 -5.34 -2.89
N ALA A 141 -22.64 -4.81 -3.92
CA ALA A 141 -23.06 -4.97 -5.32
C ALA A 141 -22.72 -6.34 -5.92
N GLY A 142 -22.12 -7.24 -5.15
CA GLY A 142 -21.80 -8.61 -5.58
C GLY A 142 -20.45 -8.73 -6.28
N ALA A 143 -19.48 -7.88 -5.95
CA ALA A 143 -18.10 -8.12 -6.40
C ALA A 143 -17.57 -9.45 -5.83
N GLU A 144 -16.87 -10.22 -6.64
CA GLU A 144 -16.25 -11.49 -6.25
C GLU A 144 -14.79 -11.34 -5.85
N ALA A 145 -14.12 -10.31 -6.37
CA ALA A 145 -12.76 -9.96 -6.03
C ALA A 145 -12.53 -8.46 -6.21
N ILE A 146 -11.76 -7.85 -5.30
CA ILE A 146 -11.43 -6.43 -5.32
C ILE A 146 -9.93 -6.25 -5.09
N SER A 147 -9.31 -5.27 -5.76
CA SER A 147 -7.97 -4.77 -5.45
C SER A 147 -7.93 -3.25 -5.48
N ILE A 148 -7.03 -2.67 -4.68
CA ILE A 148 -6.72 -1.23 -4.67
C ILE A 148 -5.24 -1.08 -4.97
N ASN A 149 -4.88 -0.40 -6.06
CA ASN A 149 -3.50 -0.28 -6.55
C ASN A 149 -2.78 -1.65 -6.54
N ASP A 150 -3.44 -2.66 -7.12
CA ASP A 150 -3.02 -4.06 -7.21
C ASP A 150 -2.86 -4.80 -5.86
N ILE A 151 -3.22 -4.17 -4.73
CA ILE A 151 -3.28 -4.82 -3.43
C ILE A 151 -4.63 -5.53 -3.29
N ARG A 152 -4.63 -6.85 -3.25
CA ARG A 152 -5.85 -7.67 -3.12
C ARG A 152 -6.55 -7.46 -1.80
N ILE A 153 -7.84 -7.18 -1.84
CA ILE A 153 -8.71 -7.08 -0.67
C ILE A 153 -9.29 -8.46 -0.35
N THR A 154 -9.05 -8.92 0.84
CA THR A 154 -9.55 -10.20 1.38
C THR A 154 -10.49 -9.94 2.56
N PRO A 155 -11.24 -10.92 3.06
CA PRO A 155 -12.08 -10.76 4.25
C PRO A 155 -11.34 -10.27 5.51
N GLN A 156 -10.01 -10.47 5.58
CA GLN A 156 -9.18 -10.04 6.71
C GLN A 156 -8.40 -8.76 6.42
N THR A 157 -8.59 -8.14 5.25
CA THR A 157 -7.87 -6.91 4.88
C THR A 157 -8.52 -5.70 5.55
N GLY A 158 -7.82 -5.10 6.50
CA GLY A 158 -8.20 -3.81 7.08
C GLY A 158 -7.68 -2.64 6.24
N ILE A 159 -8.43 -1.54 6.23
CA ILE A 159 -8.01 -0.27 5.63
C ILE A 159 -7.91 0.74 6.77
N LYS A 160 -6.76 1.43 6.92
CA LYS A 160 -6.49 2.31 8.05
C LYS A 160 -5.55 3.45 7.66
N ASN A 161 -5.79 4.65 8.16
CA ASN A 161 -4.82 5.74 8.06
C ASN A 161 -3.56 5.44 8.88
N SER A 162 -2.40 5.73 8.32
CA SER A 162 -1.09 5.55 8.93
C SER A 162 -0.17 6.71 8.57
N GLY A 163 -0.25 7.79 9.33
CA GLY A 163 0.46 9.04 9.02
C GLY A 163 -0.04 9.66 7.71
N GLU A 164 0.84 9.87 6.76
CA GLU A 164 0.52 10.44 5.44
C GLU A 164 0.05 9.39 4.41
N TYR A 165 -0.01 8.12 4.81
CA TYR A 165 -0.39 7.01 3.94
C TYR A 165 -1.67 6.33 4.43
N VAL A 166 -2.33 5.62 3.55
CA VAL A 166 -3.37 4.65 3.91
C VAL A 166 -2.77 3.25 3.83
N ALA A 167 -2.79 2.54 4.96
CA ALA A 167 -2.37 1.15 5.05
C ALA A 167 -3.53 0.24 4.63
N ILE A 168 -3.23 -0.75 3.79
CA ILE A 168 -4.16 -1.78 3.33
C ILE A 168 -3.60 -3.14 3.74
N GLY A 169 -4.29 -3.80 4.65
CA GLY A 169 -3.79 -5.03 5.28
C GLY A 169 -2.50 -4.79 6.07
N THR A 170 -1.65 -5.80 6.11
CA THR A 170 -0.37 -5.75 6.86
C THR A 170 0.81 -5.30 6.02
N VAL A 171 0.70 -5.34 4.69
CA VAL A 171 1.82 -5.14 3.76
C VAL A 171 1.62 -3.99 2.77
N GLY A 172 0.37 -3.61 2.50
CA GLY A 172 0.03 -2.59 1.51
C GLY A 172 0.07 -1.18 2.08
N ARG A 173 0.58 -0.21 1.30
CA ARG A 173 0.50 1.22 1.59
C ARG A 173 0.22 1.97 0.31
N ILE A 174 -0.70 2.91 0.37
CA ILE A 174 -1.01 3.81 -0.74
C ILE A 174 -0.86 5.26 -0.29
N ASP A 175 -0.43 6.09 -1.20
CA ASP A 175 -0.34 7.53 -1.02
C ASP A 175 -1.68 8.15 -1.43
N PRO A 176 -2.45 8.74 -0.49
CA PRO A 176 -3.79 9.27 -0.77
C PRO A 176 -3.78 10.54 -1.64
N SER A 177 -2.61 11.12 -1.89
CA SER A 177 -2.43 12.29 -2.76
C SER A 177 -2.24 11.92 -4.23
N LYS A 178 -1.99 10.63 -4.52
CA LYS A 178 -1.79 10.10 -5.87
C LYS A 178 -3.07 9.49 -6.42
N ASP A 179 -3.03 9.20 -7.71
CA ASP A 179 -4.10 8.49 -8.39
C ASP A 179 -4.28 7.09 -7.79
N ILE A 180 -5.52 6.72 -7.54
CA ILE A 180 -5.90 5.44 -6.98
C ILE A 180 -6.72 4.67 -8.01
N SER A 181 -6.30 3.45 -8.29
CA SER A 181 -7.02 2.50 -9.13
C SER A 181 -7.67 1.42 -8.26
N ILE A 182 -8.96 1.21 -8.44
CA ILE A 182 -9.71 0.13 -7.80
C ILE A 182 -10.23 -0.78 -8.90
N LYS A 183 -9.88 -2.06 -8.85
CA LYS A 183 -10.38 -3.08 -9.78
C LYS A 183 -11.33 -4.00 -9.03
N ALA A 184 -12.47 -4.31 -9.64
CA ALA A 184 -13.45 -5.22 -9.05
C ALA A 184 -13.98 -6.18 -10.12
N ILE A 185 -13.87 -7.48 -9.85
CA ILE A 185 -14.44 -8.56 -10.68
C ILE A 185 -15.87 -8.83 -10.23
N GLY A 186 -16.79 -8.96 -11.19
CA GLY A 186 -18.20 -9.21 -10.98
C GLY A 186 -19.02 -8.74 -12.20
N SER A 187 -20.33 -8.57 -12.05
CA SER A 187 -21.17 -8.03 -13.12
C SER A 187 -20.84 -6.57 -13.42
N PRO A 188 -20.25 -6.21 -14.59
CA PRO A 188 -19.78 -4.85 -14.86
C PRO A 188 -20.88 -3.80 -14.74
N ALA A 189 -22.08 -4.10 -15.25
CA ALA A 189 -23.22 -3.19 -15.22
C ALA A 189 -23.69 -2.91 -13.79
N VAL A 190 -23.82 -3.94 -12.94
CA VAL A 190 -24.28 -3.81 -11.56
C VAL A 190 -23.24 -3.05 -10.72
N LEU A 191 -21.97 -3.42 -10.88
CA LEU A 191 -20.86 -2.75 -10.16
C LEU A 191 -20.76 -1.27 -10.52
N LYS A 192 -20.85 -0.93 -11.81
CA LYS A 192 -20.82 0.46 -12.27
C LYS A 192 -22.01 1.25 -11.74
N GLU A 193 -23.21 0.67 -11.81
CA GLU A 193 -24.42 1.32 -11.30
C GLU A 193 -24.31 1.60 -9.79
N SER A 194 -23.82 0.66 -9.00
CA SER A 194 -23.64 0.82 -7.56
C SER A 194 -22.71 1.97 -7.18
N ILE A 195 -21.63 2.17 -7.95
CA ILE A 195 -20.70 3.29 -7.75
C ILE A 195 -21.35 4.61 -8.19
N THR A 196 -22.01 4.62 -9.34
CA THR A 196 -22.60 5.83 -9.89
C THR A 196 -23.75 6.36 -9.04
N PHE A 197 -24.67 5.50 -8.59
CA PHE A 197 -25.83 5.88 -7.77
C PHE A 197 -25.53 5.93 -6.28
N GLY A 198 -24.71 5.02 -5.75
CA GLY A 198 -24.37 4.96 -4.33
C GLY A 198 -23.54 6.13 -3.82
N THR A 199 -22.65 6.65 -4.65
CA THR A 199 -21.75 7.77 -4.29
C THR A 199 -22.43 9.14 -4.38
N THR A 200 -23.50 9.28 -5.18
CA THR A 200 -24.15 10.59 -5.43
C THR A 200 -24.91 11.10 -4.23
N SER A 201 -25.44 10.24 -3.36
CA SER A 201 -26.37 10.65 -2.30
C SER A 201 -25.73 10.84 -0.91
N LYS A 202 -24.65 10.17 -0.56
CA LYS A 202 -24.08 10.20 0.79
C LYS A 202 -22.67 10.77 0.90
N TYR A 203 -21.85 10.54 -0.11
CA TYR A 203 -20.49 11.05 -0.12
C TYR A 203 -20.29 11.88 -1.37
N GLN A 204 -19.89 13.12 -1.22
CA GLN A 204 -19.63 14.04 -2.32
C GLN A 204 -18.37 13.65 -3.13
N LEU A 205 -18.05 12.33 -3.19
CA LEU A 205 -16.87 11.79 -3.86
C LEU A 205 -16.75 12.32 -5.29
N LEU A 206 -17.83 12.26 -6.08
CA LEU A 206 -17.83 12.75 -7.45
C LEU A 206 -17.65 14.28 -7.56
N LYS A 207 -17.85 15.04 -6.47
CA LYS A 207 -17.62 16.49 -6.46
C LYS A 207 -16.16 16.82 -6.11
N LEU A 208 -15.54 16.02 -5.26
CA LEU A 208 -14.19 16.26 -4.75
C LEU A 208 -13.10 15.60 -5.62
N TYR A 209 -13.44 14.51 -6.32
CA TYR A 209 -12.52 13.74 -7.17
C TYR A 209 -13.04 13.64 -8.59
N ASN A 210 -12.13 13.38 -9.53
CA ASN A 210 -12.48 12.86 -10.84
C ASN A 210 -12.52 11.33 -10.71
N VAL A 211 -13.71 10.77 -10.88
CA VAL A 211 -13.92 9.31 -10.85
C VAL A 211 -14.28 8.86 -12.25
N ASP A 212 -13.43 8.05 -12.84
CA ASP A 212 -13.66 7.38 -14.11
C ASP A 212 -13.91 5.89 -13.88
N VAL A 213 -14.98 5.35 -14.46
CA VAL A 213 -15.38 3.95 -14.29
C VAL A 213 -15.43 3.29 -15.65
N LYS A 214 -14.46 2.43 -15.91
CA LYS A 214 -14.33 1.65 -17.14
C LYS A 214 -14.86 0.24 -16.91
N GLU A 215 -15.78 -0.20 -17.78
CA GLU A 215 -16.23 -1.60 -17.83
C GLU A 215 -15.22 -2.44 -18.60
N VAL A 216 -14.89 -3.61 -18.07
CA VAL A 216 -14.02 -4.60 -18.70
C VAL A 216 -14.84 -5.87 -18.89
N LYS A 217 -14.91 -6.34 -20.13
CA LYS A 217 -15.68 -7.53 -20.51
C LYS A 217 -14.83 -8.79 -20.42
N ASP A 218 -15.48 -9.95 -20.53
CA ASP A 218 -14.82 -11.27 -20.45
C ASP A 218 -13.64 -11.44 -21.42
N GLU A 219 -13.72 -10.85 -22.61
CA GLU A 219 -12.68 -10.99 -23.65
C GLU A 219 -11.34 -10.38 -23.23
N ASP A 220 -11.37 -9.29 -22.45
CA ASP A 220 -10.18 -8.58 -21.98
C ASP A 220 -9.81 -8.94 -20.52
N GLY A 221 -10.75 -9.44 -19.75
CA GLY A 221 -10.67 -9.87 -18.36
C GLY A 221 -9.77 -9.04 -17.43
N LEU A 222 -10.30 -8.57 -16.32
CA LEU A 222 -9.47 -7.98 -15.27
C LEU A 222 -8.65 -9.07 -14.60
N VAL A 223 -7.35 -8.87 -14.47
CA VAL A 223 -6.47 -9.75 -13.69
C VAL A 223 -6.22 -9.09 -12.32
N LEU A 224 -6.52 -9.82 -11.26
CA LEU A 224 -6.21 -9.44 -9.88
C LEU A 224 -5.26 -10.46 -9.28
N GLU A 225 -4.12 -10.00 -8.83
CA GLU A 225 -3.12 -10.84 -8.18
C GLU A 225 -3.61 -11.37 -6.83
N LYS A 226 -3.02 -12.47 -6.40
CA LYS A 226 -3.27 -13.05 -5.07
C LYS A 226 -2.83 -12.10 -3.95
N SER A 227 -3.45 -12.24 -2.79
CA SER A 227 -3.02 -11.51 -1.61
C SER A 227 -1.65 -11.98 -1.13
N THR A 228 -0.80 -11.03 -0.80
CA THR A 228 0.48 -11.28 -0.10
C THR A 228 0.33 -11.28 1.42
N GLN A 229 -0.87 -10.99 1.93
CA GLN A 229 -1.17 -11.00 3.35
C GLN A 229 -1.25 -12.42 3.88
N SER A 230 -0.55 -12.70 4.98
CA SER A 230 -0.67 -13.97 5.69
C SER A 230 -2.00 -14.06 6.43
N LEU A 231 -2.81 -15.05 6.09
CA LEU A 231 -4.04 -15.36 6.82
C LEU A 231 -3.68 -16.19 8.06
N LYS A 232 -3.93 -15.64 9.25
CA LYS A 232 -3.71 -16.33 10.52
C LYS A 232 -5.03 -16.54 11.24
N SER A 233 -5.19 -17.73 11.82
CA SER A 233 -6.36 -18.11 12.63
C SER A 233 -5.94 -18.88 13.89
N ASP A 234 -4.98 -18.31 14.63
CA ASP A 234 -4.38 -18.96 15.80
C ASP A 234 -5.38 -19.14 16.96
N TYR A 235 -6.41 -18.32 17.00
CA TYR A 235 -7.40 -18.29 18.10
C TYR A 235 -8.78 -18.85 17.71
N VAL A 236 -9.05 -19.01 16.42
CA VAL A 236 -10.34 -19.52 15.92
C VAL A 236 -10.29 -21.05 15.87
N LYS A 237 -11.26 -21.70 16.53
CA LYS A 237 -11.42 -23.17 16.53
C LYS A 237 -12.81 -23.52 16.03
N LYS A 238 -12.91 -24.62 15.29
CA LYS A 238 -14.20 -25.19 14.90
C LYS A 238 -14.89 -25.71 16.16
N LEU A 239 -16.20 -25.41 16.35
CA LEU A 239 -17.05 -26.07 17.31
C LEU A 239 -17.40 -27.46 16.76
N GLU A 240 -17.17 -28.49 17.55
CA GLU A 240 -17.57 -29.88 17.25
C GLU A 240 -19.08 -30.11 17.49
#